data_068a42fc0407a55c839c8fd63a147403
#
_entry.id   068a42fc0407a55c839c8fd63a147403
#
_cell.length_a   1.000
_cell.length_b   1.000
_cell.length_c   1.000
_cell.angle_alpha   90.00
_cell.angle_beta   90.00
_cell.angle_gamma   90.00
#
_symmetry.space_group_name_H-M   'P 1'
#
loop_
_entity.id
_entity.type
_entity.pdbx_description
1 polymer ?
#
loop_
_entity_poly.entity_id
_entity_poly.type
_entity_poly.pdbx_seq_one_letter_code
_entity_poly.pdbx_strand_id
1 'polypeptide(L)' 'LDPMASNELTVLLKELAKEGASILMASHDIFRVREVCDRIGILKQGKLMKELKSKAITANQLEKLYLNFMKD' A
#
# COMPACT_ATOMS: atom_id res chain seq x y z
N LEU A 1 9.05 6.42 -10.78
CA LEU A 1 8.53 7.78 -10.89
C LEU A 1 9.31 8.73 -10.00
N ASP A 2 9.49 9.96 -10.45
CA ASP A 2 10.09 10.98 -9.60
C ASP A 2 9.09 11.41 -8.50
N PRO A 3 9.56 12.10 -7.45
CA PRO A 3 8.69 12.46 -6.33
C PRO A 3 7.46 13.29 -6.71
N MET A 4 7.61 14.19 -7.68
CA MET A 4 6.49 15.04 -8.10
C MET A 4 5.42 14.20 -8.82
N ALA A 5 5.83 13.35 -9.75
CA ALA A 5 4.90 12.48 -10.48
C ALA A 5 4.20 11.50 -9.53
N SER A 6 4.93 10.98 -8.54
CA SER A 6 4.35 10.09 -7.53
C SER A 6 3.28 10.81 -6.70
N ASN A 7 3.52 12.07 -6.34
CA ASN A 7 2.54 12.85 -5.59
C ASN A 7 1.29 13.15 -6.43
N GLU A 8 1.47 13.49 -7.69
CA GLU A 8 0.35 13.74 -8.60
C GLU A 8 -0.51 12.48 -8.76
N LEU A 9 0.13 11.32 -8.91
CA LEU A 9 -0.57 10.05 -9.00
C LEU A 9 -1.35 9.76 -7.72
N THR A 10 -0.74 10.01 -6.56
CA THR A 10 -1.40 9.79 -5.27
C THR A 10 -2.67 10.64 -5.14
N VAL A 11 -2.59 11.92 -5.51
CA VAL A 11 -3.75 12.81 -5.46
C VAL A 11 -4.87 12.31 -6.37
N LEU A 12 -4.52 11.90 -7.59
CA LEU A 12 -5.49 11.38 -8.56
C LEU A 12 -6.19 10.13 -8.03
N LEU A 13 -5.43 9.19 -7.47
CA LEU A 13 -5.99 7.95 -6.93
C LEU A 13 -6.96 8.21 -5.78
N LYS A 14 -6.62 9.15 -4.90
CA LYS A 14 -7.49 9.53 -3.79
C LYS A 14 -8.78 10.18 -4.28
N GLU A 15 -8.71 11.01 -5.31
CA GLU A 15 -9.89 11.63 -5.89
C GLU A 15 -10.82 10.60 -6.53
N LEU A 16 -10.26 9.66 -7.29
CA LEU A 16 -11.05 8.58 -7.90
C LEU A 16 -11.73 7.72 -6.84
N ALA A 17 -11.05 7.41 -5.76
CA ALA A 17 -11.62 6.63 -4.67
C ALA A 17 -12.78 7.36 -4.01
N LYS A 18 -12.68 8.68 -3.83
CA LYS A 18 -13.78 9.50 -3.29
C LYS A 18 -15.00 9.48 -4.19
N GLU A 19 -14.82 9.34 -5.49
CA GLU A 19 -15.91 9.25 -6.45
C GLU A 19 -16.54 7.86 -6.52
N GLY A 20 -16.08 6.94 -5.68
CA GLY A 20 -16.64 5.59 -5.58
C GLY A 20 -15.92 4.53 -6.38
N ALA A 21 -14.80 4.87 -7.00
CA ALA A 21 -14.01 3.88 -7.75
C ALA A 21 -13.30 2.93 -6.79
N SER A 22 -13.24 1.65 -7.18
CA SER A 22 -12.42 0.65 -6.50
C SER A 22 -11.10 0.53 -7.24
N ILE A 23 -10.00 0.67 -6.51
CA ILE A 23 -8.66 0.69 -7.12
C ILE A 23 -7.81 -0.39 -6.48
N LEU A 24 -7.20 -1.23 -7.33
CA LEU A 24 -6.22 -2.22 -6.89
C LEU A 24 -4.85 -1.81 -7.41
N MET A 25 -3.87 -1.69 -6.52
CA MET A 25 -2.51 -1.40 -6.93
C MET A 25 -1.53 -2.37 -6.27
N ALA A 26 -0.47 -2.69 -6.98
CA ALA A 26 0.60 -3.53 -6.46
C ALA A 26 1.90 -2.70 -6.45
N SER A 27 2.61 -2.71 -5.35
CA SER A 27 3.83 -1.92 -5.19
C SER A 27 4.67 -2.49 -4.06
N HIS A 28 5.96 -2.21 -4.10
CA HIS A 28 6.86 -2.47 -2.97
C HIS A 28 7.29 -1.18 -2.27
N ASP A 29 6.68 -0.05 -2.65
CA ASP A 29 6.84 1.21 -1.93
C ASP A 29 5.89 1.25 -0.74
N ILE A 30 6.37 0.76 0.40
CA ILE A 30 5.57 0.54 1.60
C ILE A 30 4.93 1.82 2.12
N PHE A 31 5.69 2.92 2.10
CA PHE A 31 5.18 4.20 2.60
C PHE A 31 4.05 4.73 1.74
N ARG A 32 4.17 4.59 0.42
CA ARG A 32 3.13 5.03 -0.52
C ARG A 32 1.88 4.17 -0.39
N VAL A 33 2.05 2.87 -0.29
CA VAL A 33 0.93 1.93 -0.12
C VAL A 33 0.14 2.28 1.14
N ARG A 34 0.83 2.49 2.25
CA ARG A 34 0.16 2.84 3.52
C ARG A 34 -0.57 4.18 3.41
N GLU A 35 -0.02 5.14 2.68
CA GLU A 35 -0.62 6.47 2.51
C GLU A 35 -1.87 6.43 1.63
N VAL A 36 -1.84 5.66 0.55
CA VAL A 36 -2.87 5.70 -0.49
C VAL A 36 -3.98 4.67 -0.27
N CYS A 37 -3.64 3.48 0.21
CA CYS A 37 -4.58 2.36 0.26
C CYS A 37 -5.38 2.34 1.55
N ASP A 38 -6.65 1.91 1.44
CA ASP A 38 -7.49 1.66 2.61
C ASP A 38 -7.19 0.30 3.22
N ARG A 39 -6.91 -0.67 2.38
CA ARG A 39 -6.58 -2.05 2.78
C ARG A 39 -5.27 -2.47 2.12
N ILE A 40 -4.50 -3.25 2.86
CA ILE A 40 -3.18 -3.68 2.43
C ILE A 40 -3.11 -5.20 2.51
N GLY A 41 -2.62 -5.82 1.44
CA GLY A 41 -2.32 -7.25 1.44
C GLY A 41 -0.84 -7.48 1.21
N ILE A 42 -0.26 -8.40 1.95
CA ILE A 42 1.13 -8.82 1.77
C ILE A 42 1.14 -10.17 1.07
N LEU A 43 1.73 -10.19 -0.12
CA LEU A 43 1.82 -11.40 -0.93
C LEU A 43 3.25 -11.94 -0.92
N LYS A 44 3.37 -13.26 -0.86
CA LYS A 44 4.66 -13.93 -0.99
C LYS A 44 4.44 -15.25 -1.73
N GLN A 45 5.19 -15.44 -2.81
CA GLN A 45 5.13 -16.67 -3.61
C GLN A 45 3.70 -17.03 -4.02
N GLY A 46 2.93 -16.02 -4.45
CA GLY A 46 1.57 -16.22 -4.92
C GLY A 46 0.53 -16.42 -3.82
N LYS A 47 0.90 -16.27 -2.55
CA LYS A 47 -0.01 -16.45 -1.43
C LYS A 47 -0.20 -15.15 -0.67
N LEU A 48 -1.45 -14.90 -0.27
CA LEU A 48 -1.76 -13.76 0.60
C LEU A 48 -1.38 -14.14 2.03
N MET A 49 -0.32 -13.52 2.54
CA MET A 49 0.22 -13.82 3.86
C MET A 49 -0.49 -13.06 4.97
N LYS A 50 -0.92 -11.85 4.70
CA LYS A 50 -1.56 -10.98 5.68
C LYS A 50 -2.42 -9.95 4.95
N GLU A 51 -3.56 -9.64 5.53
CA GLU A 51 -4.42 -8.56 5.06
C GLU A 51 -4.81 -7.70 6.26
N LEU A 52 -4.75 -6.38 6.11
CA LEU A 52 -5.05 -5.45 7.19
C LEU A 52 -5.51 -4.11 6.64
N LYS A 53 -6.15 -3.32 7.50
CA LYS A 53 -6.51 -1.96 7.17
C LYS A 53 -5.30 -1.06 7.34
N SER A 54 -5.08 -0.13 6.42
CA SER A 54 -3.93 0.77 6.48
C SER A 54 -3.92 1.61 7.74
N LYS A 55 -5.09 2.00 8.26
CA LYS A 55 -5.20 2.80 9.48
C LYS A 55 -4.86 2.02 10.76
N ALA A 56 -4.79 0.69 10.68
CA ALA A 56 -4.49 -0.15 11.82
C ALA A 56 -2.99 -0.24 12.11
N ILE A 57 -2.16 0.33 11.25
CA ILE A 57 -0.71 0.15 11.33
C ILE A 57 -0.01 1.44 10.87
N THR A 58 1.11 1.78 11.51
CA THR A 58 1.95 2.88 11.05
C THR A 58 2.83 2.42 9.89
N ALA A 59 3.41 3.38 9.15
CA ALA A 59 4.32 3.05 8.07
C ALA A 59 5.52 2.25 8.55
N ASN A 60 6.09 2.62 9.70
CA ASN A 60 7.22 1.88 10.26
C ASN A 60 6.85 0.47 10.69
N GLN A 61 5.67 0.29 11.27
CA GLN A 61 5.18 -1.04 11.65
C GLN A 61 4.93 -1.89 10.41
N LEU A 62 4.39 -1.30 9.36
CA LEU A 62 4.14 -2.02 8.11
C LEU A 62 5.46 -2.46 7.46
N GLU A 63 6.47 -1.61 7.46
CA GLU A 63 7.79 -1.97 6.95
C GLU A 63 8.37 -3.17 7.70
N LYS A 64 8.30 -3.16 9.03
CA LYS A 64 8.79 -4.26 9.85
C LYS A 64 8.02 -5.54 9.57
N LEU A 65 6.71 -5.45 9.45
CA LEU A 65 5.86 -6.60 9.14
C LEU A 65 6.21 -7.18 7.77
N TYR A 66 6.34 -6.33 6.77
CA TYR A 66 6.71 -6.72 5.41
C TYR A 66 8.07 -7.45 5.41
N LEU A 67 9.07 -6.86 6.04
CA LEU A 67 10.41 -7.46 6.09
C LEU A 67 10.38 -8.81 6.82
N ASN A 68 9.56 -8.92 7.85
CA ASN A 68 9.43 -10.17 8.59
C ASN A 68 8.85 -11.29 7.70
N PHE A 69 7.84 -11.00 6.91
CA PHE A 69 7.27 -11.97 5.97
C PHE A 69 8.22 -12.31 4.82
N MET A 70 9.06 -11.38 4.41
CA MET A 70 10.00 -11.58 3.30
C MET A 70 11.27 -12.31 3.72
N LYS A 71 11.47 -12.55 5.00
CA LYS A 71 12.57 -13.37 5.50
C LYS A 71 12.37 -14.82 5.11
N ASP A 72 13.45 -15.45 4.74
CA ASP A 72 13.48 -16.91 4.49
C ASP A 72 13.79 -17.65 5.79
#